data_0a8d148e3b77689b12258fb01d6327c8
#
_entry.id   0a8d148e3b77689b12258fb01d6327c8
#
_cell.length_a   1.000
_cell.length_b   1.000
_cell.length_c   1.000
_cell.angle_alpha   90.00
_cell.angle_beta   90.00
_cell.angle_gamma   90.00
#
_symmetry.space_group_name_H-M   'P 1'
#
loop_
_entity.id
_entity.type
_entity.pdbx_description
1 polymer ?
#
loop_
_entity_poly.entity_id
_entity_poly.type
_entity_poly.pdbx_seq_one_letter_code
_entity_poly.pdbx_strand_id
1 'polypeptide(L)'
;MENAQTHSLGSARVSRAGEGVPPSRTSSGPGARYAKRRLPHFELPWAIYAITLSAAARRKLSPSDRTIVLDAFRHFHGSRYDLIAACVMPDHVHALIRPAPKKDDAQGNPVFWSLSELLQSIKSFTAHEINKTHGTTGSIWEKERFDRYVRSDRDLEEKFHYILRNPWDSGVARQDQDYLWVWTPEDDFRGEGSSSRPESATSTRDARATQALSSTPNEQ
;
A
#
# COMPACT_ATOMS: atom_id res chain seq x y z
N MET A 1 34.22 -63.70 33.34
CA MET A 1 35.34 -62.90 32.93
C MET A 1 35.03 -62.26 31.58
N GLU A 2 34.16 -61.31 31.54
CA GLU A 2 33.75 -60.67 30.30
C GLU A 2 33.66 -59.16 30.54
N ASN A 3 34.48 -58.45 29.78
CA ASN A 3 34.59 -57.01 29.79
C ASN A 3 33.41 -56.43 29.00
N ALA A 4 32.51 -55.75 29.67
CA ALA A 4 31.50 -54.94 29.05
C ALA A 4 32.06 -53.53 28.80
N GLN A 5 32.36 -53.21 27.54
CA GLN A 5 32.66 -51.88 27.06
C GLN A 5 31.37 -51.12 26.84
N THR A 6 31.14 -50.09 27.64
CA THR A 6 30.08 -49.10 27.45
C THR A 6 30.47 -48.10 26.36
N HIS A 7 29.79 -48.17 25.21
CA HIS A 7 29.91 -47.16 24.16
C HIS A 7 29.13 -45.91 24.54
N SER A 8 29.85 -44.83 24.79
CA SER A 8 29.31 -43.46 24.92
C SER A 8 28.83 -42.97 23.55
N LEU A 9 27.54 -42.74 23.43
CA LEU A 9 26.95 -42.10 22.24
C LEU A 9 27.27 -40.60 22.29
N GLY A 10 28.18 -40.17 21.42
CA GLY A 10 28.52 -38.77 21.20
C GLY A 10 27.33 -38.00 20.62
N SER A 11 26.96 -36.97 21.35
CA SER A 11 25.96 -35.98 20.92
C SER A 11 26.44 -35.28 19.66
N ALA A 12 25.79 -35.53 18.53
CA ALA A 12 26.03 -34.83 17.27
C ALA A 12 25.56 -33.40 17.40
N ARG A 13 26.48 -32.46 17.47
CA ARG A 13 26.20 -31.03 17.28
C ARG A 13 25.72 -30.81 15.84
N VAL A 14 24.44 -30.48 15.71
CA VAL A 14 23.88 -29.96 14.44
C VAL A 14 24.49 -28.57 14.19
N SER A 15 25.40 -28.51 13.22
CA SER A 15 25.96 -27.26 12.72
C SER A 15 24.84 -26.44 12.06
N ARG A 16 24.53 -25.30 12.65
CA ARG A 16 23.74 -24.25 12.00
C ARG A 16 24.59 -23.63 10.87
N ALA A 17 24.56 -24.19 9.70
CA ALA A 17 25.03 -23.57 8.48
C ALA A 17 23.84 -22.90 7.80
N GLY A 18 23.56 -21.69 8.21
CA GLY A 18 22.66 -20.75 7.53
C GLY A 18 23.48 -19.60 6.95
N GLU A 19 24.58 -19.90 6.25
CA GLU A 19 25.21 -18.92 5.38
C GLU A 19 24.31 -18.77 4.15
N GLY A 20 23.57 -17.65 4.14
CA GLY A 20 22.84 -17.21 2.97
C GLY A 20 23.82 -16.99 1.83
N VAL A 21 23.77 -17.89 0.86
CA VAL A 21 24.48 -17.73 -0.41
C VAL A 21 24.06 -16.40 -1.02
N PRO A 22 24.97 -15.43 -1.25
CA PRO A 22 24.61 -14.21 -1.94
C PRO A 22 24.11 -14.59 -3.34
N PRO A 23 23.05 -13.93 -3.86
CA PRO A 23 22.53 -14.23 -5.18
C PRO A 23 23.66 -14.10 -6.20
N SER A 24 23.83 -15.14 -7.00
CA SER A 24 24.84 -15.20 -8.06
C SER A 24 24.75 -13.96 -8.93
N ARG A 25 25.89 -13.36 -9.25
CA ARG A 25 26.10 -12.14 -10.05
C ARG A 25 25.65 -12.25 -11.54
N THR A 26 24.78 -13.16 -11.90
CA THR A 26 24.46 -13.53 -13.28
C THR A 26 23.09 -13.07 -13.77
N SER A 27 22.60 -11.92 -13.31
CA SER A 27 21.46 -11.28 -13.97
C SER A 27 21.78 -9.81 -14.30
N SER A 28 22.83 -9.63 -15.14
CA SER A 28 23.14 -8.34 -15.74
C SER A 28 22.32 -8.18 -17.01
N GLY A 29 21.02 -7.92 -16.88
CA GLY A 29 20.22 -7.40 -17.97
C GLY A 29 20.61 -5.93 -18.24
N PRO A 30 20.48 -5.41 -19.48
CA PRO A 30 20.73 -4.00 -19.78
C PRO A 30 19.81 -3.11 -18.92
N GLY A 31 20.42 -2.16 -18.18
CA GLY A 31 19.70 -1.21 -17.33
C GLY A 31 19.65 -1.51 -15.83
N ALA A 32 20.23 -2.63 -15.37
CA ALA A 32 20.30 -2.94 -13.94
C ALA A 32 21.26 -1.98 -13.20
N ARG A 33 20.78 -1.35 -12.13
CA ARG A 33 21.59 -0.43 -11.28
C ARG A 33 21.78 -1.02 -9.89
N TYR A 34 23.01 -0.92 -9.39
CA TYR A 34 23.38 -1.35 -8.05
C TYR A 34 23.70 -0.13 -7.17
N ALA A 35 22.92 0.10 -6.13
CA ALA A 35 23.18 1.16 -5.15
C ALA A 35 23.72 0.56 -3.84
N LYS A 36 24.95 0.99 -3.44
CA LYS A 36 25.63 0.51 -2.24
C LYS A 36 25.08 1.23 -1.00
N ARG A 37 24.07 0.65 -0.37
CA ARG A 37 23.64 0.96 1.00
C ARG A 37 23.77 -0.30 1.85
N ARG A 38 23.48 -0.25 3.17
CA ARG A 38 23.63 -1.39 4.11
C ARG A 38 22.93 -2.67 3.64
N LEU A 39 21.87 -2.52 2.81
CA LEU A 39 21.27 -3.61 2.04
C LEU A 39 21.42 -3.28 0.55
N PRO A 40 21.89 -4.23 -0.29
CA PRO A 40 22.01 -4.00 -1.72
C PRO A 40 20.61 -3.88 -2.34
N HIS A 41 20.30 -2.71 -2.87
CA HIS A 41 19.09 -2.48 -3.66
C HIS A 41 19.42 -2.73 -5.12
N PHE A 42 18.89 -3.80 -5.66
CA PHE A 42 18.99 -4.14 -7.06
C PHE A 42 17.72 -3.67 -7.76
N GLU A 43 17.82 -2.60 -8.55
CA GLU A 43 16.70 -2.07 -9.30
C GLU A 43 16.68 -2.65 -10.70
N LEU A 44 15.59 -3.28 -11.08
CA LEU A 44 15.32 -3.80 -12.42
C LEU A 44 14.35 -2.86 -13.13
N PRO A 45 14.65 -2.44 -14.36
CA PRO A 45 13.69 -1.77 -15.24
C PRO A 45 12.41 -2.63 -15.38
N TRP A 46 11.25 -2.01 -15.43
CA TRP A 46 9.94 -2.65 -15.61
C TRP A 46 9.48 -3.56 -14.47
N ALA A 47 10.27 -3.76 -13.42
CA ALA A 47 9.88 -4.61 -12.31
C ALA A 47 8.83 -3.92 -11.42
N ILE A 48 7.95 -4.73 -10.87
CA ILE A 48 7.01 -4.31 -9.81
C ILE A 48 7.72 -4.48 -8.47
N TYR A 49 7.55 -3.50 -7.59
CA TYR A 49 8.15 -3.49 -6.26
C TYR A 49 7.08 -3.45 -5.18
N ALA A 50 7.21 -4.36 -4.23
CA ALA A 50 6.47 -4.29 -2.97
C ALA A 50 7.28 -3.43 -1.98
N ILE A 51 6.68 -2.33 -1.56
CA ILE A 51 7.28 -1.32 -0.69
C ILE A 51 6.65 -1.40 0.70
N THR A 52 7.49 -1.28 1.73
CA THR A 52 7.02 -1.03 3.09
C THR A 52 7.76 0.18 3.65
N LEU A 53 7.02 1.20 4.07
CA LEU A 53 7.55 2.36 4.78
C LEU A 53 7.02 2.34 6.22
N SER A 54 7.90 2.31 7.21
CA SER A 54 7.53 2.34 8.61
C SER A 54 7.59 3.75 9.17
N ALA A 55 6.64 4.11 10.02
CA ALA A 55 6.67 5.35 10.77
C ALA A 55 7.79 5.31 11.82
N ALA A 56 8.50 6.42 11.99
CA ALA A 56 9.63 6.52 12.91
C ALA A 56 9.18 6.48 14.37
N ALA A 57 10.05 5.94 15.25
CA ALA A 57 9.88 5.96 16.69
C ALA A 57 8.51 5.49 17.19
N ARG A 58 7.95 4.45 16.57
CA ARG A 58 6.61 3.89 16.89
C ARG A 58 5.46 4.91 16.78
N ARG A 59 5.66 5.96 15.99
CA ARG A 59 4.63 6.95 15.72
C ARG A 59 3.40 6.26 15.12
N LYS A 60 2.23 6.70 15.56
CA LYS A 60 0.96 6.32 14.91
C LYS A 60 0.49 7.47 14.03
N LEU A 61 0.17 7.14 12.79
CA LEU A 61 -0.41 8.06 11.82
C LEU A 61 -1.90 8.25 12.16
N SER A 62 -2.29 9.48 12.37
CA SER A 62 -3.70 9.84 12.54
C SER A 62 -4.51 9.57 11.25
N PRO A 63 -5.84 9.62 11.29
CA PRO A 63 -6.64 9.55 10.07
C PRO A 63 -6.25 10.57 9.01
N SER A 64 -6.00 11.83 9.40
CA SER A 64 -5.54 12.89 8.49
C SER A 64 -4.15 12.60 7.92
N ASP A 65 -3.22 12.09 8.72
CA ASP A 65 -1.89 11.71 8.25
C ASP A 65 -1.95 10.61 7.20
N ARG A 66 -2.81 9.61 7.43
CA ARG A 66 -3.01 8.49 6.48
C ARG A 66 -3.58 8.98 5.15
N THR A 67 -4.47 9.97 5.18
CA THR A 67 -4.99 10.60 3.96
C THR A 67 -3.88 11.34 3.20
N ILE A 68 -3.08 12.16 3.89
CA ILE A 68 -1.92 12.85 3.29
C ILE A 68 -0.97 11.83 2.62
N VAL A 69 -0.74 10.71 3.29
CA VAL A 69 0.18 9.67 2.77
C VAL A 69 -0.41 8.97 1.55
N LEU A 70 -1.69 8.57 1.60
CA LEU A 70 -2.34 7.91 0.48
C LEU A 70 -2.40 8.82 -0.76
N ASP A 71 -2.77 10.07 -0.57
CA ASP A 71 -2.83 11.07 -1.65
C ASP A 71 -1.45 11.31 -2.27
N ALA A 72 -0.39 11.32 -1.47
CA ALA A 72 0.98 11.43 -1.98
C ALA A 72 1.39 10.24 -2.87
N PHE A 73 0.93 9.02 -2.54
CA PHE A 73 1.14 7.85 -3.40
C PHE A 73 0.31 7.94 -4.69
N ARG A 74 -0.93 8.40 -4.62
CA ARG A 74 -1.80 8.56 -5.80
C ARG A 74 -1.33 9.66 -6.74
N HIS A 75 -0.76 10.75 -6.21
CA HIS A 75 -0.37 11.94 -6.97
C HIS A 75 0.56 11.65 -8.17
N PHE A 76 1.45 10.69 -8.04
CA PHE A 76 2.40 10.33 -9.11
C PHE A 76 2.00 9.09 -9.91
N HIS A 77 0.84 8.51 -9.63
CA HIS A 77 0.29 7.41 -10.42
C HIS A 77 0.11 7.86 -11.89
N GLY A 78 0.48 7.00 -12.84
CA GLY A 78 0.42 7.28 -14.28
C GLY A 78 1.50 8.24 -14.80
N SER A 79 2.26 8.93 -13.93
CA SER A 79 3.30 9.88 -14.34
C SER A 79 4.73 9.45 -14.02
N ARG A 80 4.98 9.03 -12.78
CA ARG A 80 6.31 8.57 -12.36
C ARG A 80 6.36 7.07 -12.10
N TYR A 81 5.23 6.47 -11.82
CA TYR A 81 5.04 5.04 -11.63
C TYR A 81 3.57 4.66 -11.80
N ASP A 82 3.32 3.40 -12.04
CA ASP A 82 2.00 2.82 -11.87
C ASP A 82 1.87 2.37 -10.41
N LEU A 83 0.90 2.91 -9.70
CA LEU A 83 0.46 2.40 -8.40
C LEU A 83 -0.53 1.27 -8.66
N ILE A 84 -0.22 0.07 -8.18
CA ILE A 84 -1.05 -1.13 -8.39
C ILE A 84 -1.97 -1.35 -7.20
N ALA A 85 -1.44 -1.13 -6.00
CA ALA A 85 -2.20 -1.15 -4.76
C ALA A 85 -1.47 -0.35 -3.69
N ALA A 86 -2.20 0.23 -2.76
CA ALA A 86 -1.65 0.85 -1.55
C ALA A 86 -2.55 0.60 -0.35
N CYS A 87 -1.93 0.45 0.82
CA CYS A 87 -2.61 0.40 2.11
C CYS A 87 -1.80 1.19 3.14
N VAL A 88 -2.41 2.24 3.71
CA VAL A 88 -1.78 3.06 4.75
C VAL A 88 -2.30 2.62 6.10
N MET A 89 -1.48 1.90 6.83
CA MET A 89 -1.73 1.43 8.19
C MET A 89 -1.41 2.51 9.22
N PRO A 90 -1.81 2.36 10.48
CA PRO A 90 -1.51 3.37 11.51
C PRO A 90 -0.02 3.63 11.75
N ASP A 91 0.88 2.71 11.42
CA ASP A 91 2.31 2.83 11.70
C ASP A 91 3.22 2.45 10.52
N HIS A 92 2.65 2.08 9.40
CA HIS A 92 3.39 1.75 8.19
C HIS A 92 2.51 1.85 6.95
N VAL A 93 3.14 1.76 5.79
CA VAL A 93 2.49 1.73 4.48
C VAL A 93 2.97 0.52 3.72
N HIS A 94 2.05 -0.16 3.07
CA HIS A 94 2.34 -1.12 2.01
C HIS A 94 1.91 -0.57 0.67
N ALA A 95 2.74 -0.71 -0.36
CA ALA A 95 2.39 -0.34 -1.72
C ALA A 95 3.03 -1.29 -2.74
N LEU A 96 2.35 -1.48 -3.87
CA LEU A 96 2.88 -2.10 -5.07
C LEU A 96 3.02 -1.03 -6.14
N ILE A 97 4.24 -0.80 -6.60
CA ILE A 97 4.53 0.20 -7.63
C ILE A 97 5.38 -0.38 -8.76
N ARG A 98 5.17 0.11 -9.96
CA ARG A 98 6.02 -0.14 -11.14
C ARG A 98 6.56 1.20 -11.63
N PRO A 99 7.87 1.49 -11.48
CA PRO A 99 8.46 2.73 -11.96
C PRO A 99 8.23 2.94 -13.45
N ALA A 100 7.90 4.15 -13.83
CA ALA A 100 7.71 4.55 -15.22
C ALA A 100 9.03 5.05 -15.85
N PRO A 101 9.14 5.08 -17.19
CA PRO A 101 10.22 5.77 -17.88
C PRO A 101 10.22 7.26 -17.53
N LYS A 102 11.40 7.82 -17.27
CA LYS A 102 11.61 9.24 -16.97
C LYS A 102 12.07 10.02 -18.18
N LYS A 103 12.95 9.43 -18.99
CA LYS A 103 13.56 9.97 -20.20
C LYS A 103 14.30 8.87 -20.94
N ASP A 104 14.72 9.15 -22.16
CA ASP A 104 15.68 8.30 -22.85
C ASP A 104 17.13 8.73 -22.56
N ASP A 105 18.05 7.78 -22.61
CA ASP A 105 19.48 8.06 -22.58
C ASP A 105 19.97 8.53 -23.98
N ALA A 106 21.29 8.82 -24.10
CA ALA A 106 21.89 9.25 -25.35
C ALA A 106 21.84 8.19 -26.47
N GLN A 107 21.53 6.94 -26.14
CA GLN A 107 21.40 5.81 -27.04
C GLN A 107 19.93 5.48 -27.36
N GLY A 108 18.96 6.23 -26.80
CA GLY A 108 17.53 6.01 -27.00
C GLY A 108 16.93 4.92 -26.11
N ASN A 109 17.65 4.46 -25.08
CA ASN A 109 17.10 3.49 -24.13
C ASN A 109 16.35 4.20 -23.00
N PRO A 110 15.21 3.67 -22.53
CA PRO A 110 14.45 4.29 -21.46
C PRO A 110 15.20 4.23 -20.11
N VAL A 111 15.30 5.39 -19.48
CA VAL A 111 15.80 5.55 -18.10
C VAL A 111 14.61 5.70 -17.19
N PHE A 112 14.47 4.81 -16.23
CA PHE A 112 13.35 4.78 -15.29
C PHE A 112 13.59 5.68 -14.08
N TRP A 113 12.49 6.09 -13.44
CA TRP A 113 12.56 6.65 -12.11
C TRP A 113 13.14 5.60 -11.16
N SER A 114 14.12 5.97 -10.34
CA SER A 114 14.63 5.08 -9.32
C SER A 114 13.69 5.03 -8.10
N LEU A 115 13.62 3.88 -7.43
CA LEU A 115 12.86 3.75 -6.17
C LEU A 115 13.31 4.77 -5.13
N SER A 116 14.61 5.08 -5.10
CA SER A 116 15.17 6.08 -4.20
C SER A 116 14.61 7.47 -4.46
N GLU A 117 14.52 7.91 -5.72
CA GLU A 117 13.94 9.21 -6.09
C GLU A 117 12.46 9.27 -5.74
N LEU A 118 11.71 8.20 -6.09
CA LEU A 118 10.27 8.12 -5.84
C LEU A 118 9.96 8.18 -4.34
N LEU A 119 10.59 7.31 -3.56
CA LEU A 119 10.31 7.21 -2.14
C LEU A 119 10.88 8.40 -1.35
N GLN A 120 11.97 8.99 -1.79
CA GLN A 120 12.47 10.24 -1.21
C GLN A 120 11.46 11.37 -1.40
N SER A 121 10.87 11.51 -2.59
CA SER A 121 9.85 12.52 -2.87
C SER A 121 8.61 12.33 -1.98
N ILE A 122 8.08 11.11 -1.92
CA ILE A 122 6.91 10.78 -1.09
C ILE A 122 7.21 11.01 0.39
N LYS A 123 8.33 10.50 0.91
CA LYS A 123 8.70 10.64 2.33
C LYS A 123 8.92 12.09 2.72
N SER A 124 9.57 12.89 1.87
CA SER A 124 9.84 14.30 2.15
C SER A 124 8.56 15.12 2.15
N PHE A 125 7.70 14.94 1.14
CA PHE A 125 6.43 15.64 1.06
C PHE A 125 5.52 15.30 2.24
N THR A 126 5.29 14.02 2.49
CA THR A 126 4.38 13.60 3.57
C THR A 126 4.91 13.99 4.94
N ALA A 127 6.23 13.93 5.18
CA ALA A 127 6.81 14.39 6.43
C ALA A 127 6.63 15.90 6.63
N HIS A 128 6.78 16.70 5.56
CA HIS A 128 6.54 18.13 5.61
C HIS A 128 5.07 18.45 5.96
N GLU A 129 4.13 17.87 5.22
CA GLU A 129 2.70 18.15 5.41
C GLU A 129 2.18 17.65 6.77
N ILE A 130 2.59 16.46 7.21
CA ILE A 130 2.22 15.94 8.53
C ILE A 130 2.78 16.84 9.64
N ASN A 131 4.06 17.22 9.58
CA ASN A 131 4.65 18.12 10.58
C ASN A 131 3.97 19.49 10.60
N LYS A 132 3.64 20.04 9.43
CA LYS A 132 2.90 21.30 9.30
C LYS A 132 1.51 21.20 9.92
N THR A 133 0.77 20.13 9.64
CA THR A 133 -0.58 19.90 10.17
C THR A 133 -0.58 19.84 11.70
N HIS A 134 0.44 19.23 12.30
CA HIS A 134 0.53 19.05 13.75
C HIS A 134 1.39 20.10 14.46
N GLY A 135 1.98 21.07 13.73
CA GLY A 135 2.91 22.04 14.31
C GLY A 135 4.16 21.40 14.92
N THR A 136 4.60 20.25 14.35
CA THR A 136 5.74 19.46 14.85
C THR A 136 6.92 19.50 13.88
N THR A 137 8.04 18.98 14.33
CA THR A 137 9.27 18.84 13.53
C THR A 137 9.84 17.43 13.71
N GLY A 138 10.78 17.04 12.85
CA GLY A 138 11.47 15.76 12.97
C GLY A 138 11.03 14.71 11.93
N SER A 139 11.57 13.52 12.11
CA SER A 139 11.33 12.43 11.17
C SER A 139 9.95 11.79 11.39
N ILE A 140 9.20 11.68 10.32
CA ILE A 140 7.95 10.90 10.31
C ILE A 140 8.22 9.43 9.94
N TRP A 141 9.24 9.19 9.13
CA TRP A 141 9.56 7.89 8.58
C TRP A 141 10.88 7.35 9.09
N GLU A 142 10.96 6.03 9.24
CA GLU A 142 12.23 5.34 9.43
C GLU A 142 13.18 5.61 8.26
N LYS A 143 14.50 5.64 8.54
CA LYS A 143 15.52 5.87 7.51
C LYS A 143 15.53 4.75 6.49
N GLU A 144 15.41 3.52 6.97
CA GLU A 144 15.39 2.33 6.14
C GLU A 144 13.97 2.08 5.59
N ARG A 145 13.91 1.47 4.43
CA ARG A 145 12.69 0.97 3.80
C ARG A 145 12.91 -0.49 3.48
N PHE A 146 11.85 -1.22 3.48
CA PHE A 146 11.85 -2.57 2.97
C PHE A 146 11.25 -2.55 1.56
N ASP A 147 12.03 -2.98 0.57
CA ASP A 147 11.58 -3.11 -0.80
C ASP A 147 12.01 -4.47 -1.37
N ARG A 148 11.10 -5.10 -2.08
CA ARG A 148 11.34 -6.38 -2.76
C ARG A 148 10.68 -6.32 -4.13
N TYR A 149 11.42 -6.69 -5.18
CA TYR A 149 10.79 -6.87 -6.49
C TYR A 149 9.91 -8.12 -6.52
N VAL A 150 8.81 -8.03 -7.25
CA VAL A 150 7.87 -9.11 -7.49
C VAL A 150 8.46 -10.06 -8.53
N ARG A 151 8.46 -11.37 -8.23
CA ARG A 151 9.20 -12.38 -9.01
C ARG A 151 8.34 -13.14 -10.02
N SER A 152 7.03 -13.16 -9.84
CA SER A 152 6.08 -13.87 -10.68
C SER A 152 4.68 -13.31 -10.52
N ASP A 153 3.77 -13.68 -11.42
CA ASP A 153 2.35 -13.31 -11.32
C ASP A 153 1.72 -13.80 -10.03
N ARG A 154 2.05 -15.03 -9.61
CA ARG A 154 1.60 -15.54 -8.31
C ARG A 154 2.12 -14.72 -7.13
N ASP A 155 3.39 -14.31 -7.14
CA ASP A 155 3.98 -13.45 -6.11
C ASP A 155 3.32 -12.06 -6.10
N LEU A 156 2.92 -11.56 -7.29
CA LEU A 156 2.14 -10.33 -7.43
C LEU A 156 0.76 -10.48 -6.79
N GLU A 157 0.04 -11.52 -7.13
CA GLU A 157 -1.29 -11.80 -6.62
C GLU A 157 -1.30 -11.96 -5.10
N GLU A 158 -0.37 -12.75 -4.55
CA GLU A 158 -0.21 -12.93 -3.11
C GLU A 158 0.03 -11.60 -2.39
N LYS A 159 0.92 -10.74 -2.93
CA LYS A 159 1.20 -9.41 -2.34
C LYS A 159 0.05 -8.44 -2.51
N PHE A 160 -0.63 -8.46 -3.64
CA PHE A 160 -1.80 -7.63 -3.89
C PHE A 160 -2.91 -7.95 -2.88
N HIS A 161 -3.28 -9.19 -2.73
CA HIS A 161 -4.28 -9.60 -1.75
C HIS A 161 -3.86 -9.33 -0.31
N TYR A 162 -2.58 -9.55 0.02
CA TYR A 162 -2.04 -9.21 1.33
C TYR A 162 -2.22 -7.71 1.64
N ILE A 163 -1.90 -6.82 0.70
CA ILE A 163 -2.04 -5.37 0.89
C ILE A 163 -3.50 -4.99 1.09
N LEU A 164 -4.38 -5.52 0.26
CA LEU A 164 -5.81 -5.18 0.34
C LEU A 164 -6.46 -5.67 1.64
N ARG A 165 -6.08 -6.84 2.14
CA ARG A 165 -6.66 -7.44 3.34
C ARG A 165 -5.99 -7.04 4.64
N ASN A 166 -4.83 -6.41 4.58
CA ASN A 166 -4.00 -6.11 5.74
C ASN A 166 -4.74 -5.42 6.90
N PRO A 167 -5.61 -4.42 6.68
CA PRO A 167 -6.33 -3.75 7.78
C PRO A 167 -7.19 -4.69 8.60
N TRP A 168 -7.87 -5.63 7.97
CA TRP A 168 -8.77 -6.59 8.62
C TRP A 168 -8.00 -7.77 9.20
N ASP A 169 -7.05 -8.31 8.46
CA ASP A 169 -6.23 -9.45 8.91
C ASP A 169 -5.34 -9.09 10.11
N SER A 170 -4.92 -7.82 10.23
CA SER A 170 -4.16 -7.31 11.38
C SER A 170 -5.03 -6.80 12.54
N GLY A 171 -6.35 -6.80 12.39
CA GLY A 171 -7.29 -6.30 13.40
C GLY A 171 -7.32 -4.78 13.56
N VAL A 172 -6.78 -4.02 12.61
CA VAL A 172 -6.85 -2.54 12.59
C VAL A 172 -8.25 -2.06 12.22
N ALA A 173 -8.92 -2.80 11.34
CA ALA A 173 -10.31 -2.60 11.01
C ALA A 173 -11.11 -3.86 11.36
N ARG A 174 -12.38 -3.70 11.72
CA ARG A 174 -13.30 -4.82 11.90
C ARG A 174 -13.77 -5.32 10.53
N GLN A 175 -14.11 -6.60 10.43
CA GLN A 175 -14.55 -7.24 9.19
C GLN A 175 -15.80 -6.61 8.56
N ASP A 176 -16.61 -5.94 9.37
CA ASP A 176 -17.84 -5.25 8.98
C ASP A 176 -17.67 -3.74 8.75
N GLN A 177 -16.43 -3.25 8.71
CA GLN A 177 -16.10 -1.83 8.53
C GLN A 177 -15.26 -1.60 7.29
N ASP A 178 -15.54 -0.53 6.57
CA ASP A 178 -14.68 -0.05 5.50
C ASP A 178 -13.38 0.54 6.05
N TYR A 179 -12.30 0.34 5.31
CA TYR A 179 -11.02 0.95 5.63
C TYR A 179 -10.63 1.93 4.51
N LEU A 180 -10.73 3.21 4.80
CA LEU A 180 -10.62 4.30 3.81
C LEU A 180 -9.23 4.47 3.17
N TRP A 181 -8.20 3.87 3.75
CA TRP A 181 -6.81 4.04 3.32
C TRP A 181 -6.24 2.79 2.61
N VAL A 182 -7.11 2.03 1.99
CA VAL A 182 -6.78 1.05 0.95
C VAL A 182 -7.16 1.65 -0.39
N TRP A 183 -6.34 1.46 -1.40
CA TRP A 183 -6.57 1.99 -2.74
C TRP A 183 -6.07 1.02 -3.81
N THR A 184 -6.83 0.94 -4.89
CA THR A 184 -6.48 0.30 -6.16
C THR A 184 -6.86 1.21 -7.33
N PRO A 185 -6.35 1.01 -8.56
CA PRO A 185 -6.75 1.79 -9.72
C PRO A 185 -8.27 1.76 -10.00
N GLU A 186 -8.97 0.71 -9.60
CA GLU A 186 -10.42 0.59 -9.78
C GLU A 186 -11.21 1.57 -8.91
N ASP A 187 -10.63 2.06 -7.82
CA ASP A 187 -11.27 3.02 -6.93
C ASP A 187 -11.40 4.40 -7.57
N ASP A 188 -10.47 4.79 -8.44
CA ASP A 188 -10.54 6.06 -9.18
C ASP A 188 -11.69 6.04 -10.18
N PHE A 189 -11.98 4.89 -10.84
CA PHE A 189 -13.12 4.75 -11.74
C PHE A 189 -14.47 4.78 -11.02
N ARG A 190 -14.52 4.32 -9.76
CA ARG A 190 -15.75 4.38 -8.93
C ARG A 190 -16.07 5.80 -8.47
N GLY A 191 -15.04 6.63 -8.27
CA GLY A 191 -15.20 8.03 -7.84
C GLY A 191 -15.81 8.94 -8.91
N GLU A 192 -15.53 8.70 -10.18
CA GLU A 192 -16.04 9.52 -11.30
C GLU A 192 -17.49 9.20 -11.69
N GLY A 193 -18.00 8.02 -11.32
CA GLY A 193 -19.37 7.57 -11.62
C GLY A 193 -20.41 7.84 -10.52
N SER A 194 -20.03 8.27 -9.34
CA SER A 194 -20.90 8.39 -8.15
C SER A 194 -21.35 9.83 -7.87
N SER A 195 -21.58 10.65 -8.91
CA SER A 195 -22.25 11.95 -8.76
C SER A 195 -23.78 11.88 -8.90
N SER A 196 -24.38 10.72 -8.73
CA SER A 196 -25.84 10.58 -8.61
C SER A 196 -26.20 10.01 -7.24
N ARG A 197 -26.15 10.89 -6.24
CA ARG A 197 -26.85 10.67 -4.98
C ARG A 197 -28.34 10.56 -5.33
N PRO A 198 -29.07 9.48 -5.03
CA PRO A 198 -30.50 9.48 -5.17
C PRO A 198 -31.05 10.49 -4.17
N GLU A 199 -31.72 11.51 -4.67
CA GLU A 199 -32.56 12.39 -3.86
C GLU A 199 -33.51 11.52 -3.07
N SER A 200 -33.47 11.71 -1.76
CA SER A 200 -34.42 11.14 -0.83
C SER A 200 -35.83 11.38 -1.30
N ALA A 201 -36.50 10.30 -1.72
CA ALA A 201 -37.95 10.30 -1.89
C ALA A 201 -38.58 10.61 -0.53
N THR A 202 -39.01 11.84 -0.37
CA THR A 202 -39.85 12.24 0.74
C THR A 202 -41.17 11.52 0.57
N SER A 203 -41.37 10.49 1.32
CA SER A 203 -42.64 9.77 1.47
C SER A 203 -43.65 10.72 2.11
N THR A 204 -44.51 11.28 1.31
CA THR A 204 -45.74 11.85 1.81
C THR A 204 -46.77 10.73 1.93
N ARG A 205 -46.82 10.11 3.08
CA ARG A 205 -47.95 9.44 3.60
C ARG A 205 -48.65 10.43 4.52
N ASP A 206 -49.85 10.77 4.15
CA ASP A 206 -51.04 10.92 4.98
C ASP A 206 -51.94 11.94 4.40
N ALA A 207 -53.04 11.50 3.88
CA ALA A 207 -54.34 12.08 4.10
C ALA A 207 -55.40 11.10 3.61
N ARG A 208 -55.76 10.27 4.51
CA ARG A 208 -57.01 9.52 4.45
C ARG A 208 -57.97 10.20 5.41
N ALA A 209 -59.21 10.21 4.97
CA ALA A 209 -60.46 10.52 5.70
C ALA A 209 -60.92 11.99 5.48
N THR A 210 -62.09 12.29 5.09
CA THR A 210 -63.34 11.68 5.46
C THR A 210 -64.43 12.19 4.52
N GLN A 211 -65.30 11.31 4.13
CA GLN A 211 -66.61 11.54 3.60
C GLN A 211 -67.46 12.48 4.52
N ALA A 212 -68.32 13.24 3.95
CA ALA A 212 -69.74 13.22 4.21
C ALA A 212 -70.42 14.44 3.61
N LEU A 213 -71.22 14.17 2.67
CA LEU A 213 -72.65 14.33 2.70
C LEU A 213 -73.20 15.74 2.59
N SER A 214 -73.84 15.86 1.50
CA SER A 214 -75.23 16.26 1.38
C SER A 214 -75.51 17.69 0.95
N SER A 215 -76.24 17.66 -0.08
CA SER A 215 -77.48 18.41 -0.29
C SER A 215 -77.39 19.72 -1.03
N THR A 216 -77.67 19.65 -2.30
CA THR A 216 -78.56 20.62 -2.96
C THR A 216 -79.88 20.68 -2.20
N PRO A 217 -80.71 21.70 -2.33
CA PRO A 217 -81.07 22.35 -3.61
C PRO A 217 -81.42 23.88 -3.52
N ASN A 218 -81.46 24.49 -4.66
CA ASN A 218 -82.62 25.21 -5.20
C ASN A 218 -82.85 26.67 -4.85
N GLU A 219 -83.13 27.38 -5.93
CA GLU A 219 -84.08 28.50 -6.16
C GLU A 219 -83.77 29.86 -5.51
N GLN A 220 -83.55 30.78 -6.23
CA GLN A 220 -84.29 31.82 -6.95
C GLN A 220 -83.33 32.89 -7.48
#